data_dd14d8139d1e80ca29b9c61312be614a
#
_entry.id   dd14d8139d1e80ca29b9c61312be614a
#
_cell.length_a   1.000
_cell.length_b   1.000
_cell.length_c   1.000
_cell.angle_alpha   90.00
_cell.angle_beta   90.00
_cell.angle_gamma   90.00
#
_symmetry.space_group_name_H-M   'P 1'
#
loop_
_entity.id
_entity.type
_entity.pdbx_description
1 polymer ?
#
loop_
_entity_poly.entity_id
_entity_poly.type
_entity_poly.pdbx_seq_one_letter_code
_entity_poly.pdbx_strand_id
1 'polypeptide(L)'
;MVHDFEALPQGSRRECIHLYNGIELSYVDIVSDALPHRHEALSHIMQVNYCRAGQAVWNMRHGSSVFLNPGDFSVHTLDVCTDSLFQFPTGQYRGLTVSVDLREVAAQPLLAEAGISGELLREKFCLDGAVAFLEGNEQTVSIFSGFYGQPENLRLPYQRLKVLELLLYLAGTGYQKQLAEYPAEQLEVIREIHDQLLRHMERRVTIEELSRQYLINPTTLKAAFKAVYGASLASHIKQHRMEQAARLLRETDMSVAAIAQAVGYESQSKLSAAFKESFQVLPREYRKR
;
A
#
# COMPACT_ATOMS: atom_id res chain seq x y z
N MET A 1 -12.17 -19.72 2.53
CA MET A 1 -11.00 -19.37 1.72
C MET A 1 -9.95 -18.75 2.61
N VAL A 2 -8.72 -19.12 2.44
CA VAL A 2 -7.63 -19.08 3.41
C VAL A 2 -7.19 -17.67 3.77
N HIS A 3 -7.41 -17.27 5.01
CA HIS A 3 -6.59 -16.24 5.65
C HIS A 3 -6.36 -16.64 7.10
N ASP A 4 -5.44 -17.56 7.30
CA ASP A 4 -4.82 -17.75 8.59
C ASP A 4 -3.77 -16.65 8.78
N PHE A 5 -4.20 -15.48 9.28
CA PHE A 5 -3.25 -14.71 10.06
C PHE A 5 -2.93 -15.54 11.31
N GLU A 6 -1.65 -15.72 11.61
CA GLU A 6 -1.24 -15.98 12.98
C GLU A 6 -2.03 -15.03 13.89
N ALA A 7 -2.38 -15.45 15.10
CA ALA A 7 -3.28 -14.77 16.00
C ALA A 7 -3.13 -13.23 15.95
N LEU A 8 -4.24 -12.53 15.69
CA LEU A 8 -4.21 -11.07 15.62
C LEU A 8 -3.68 -10.46 16.91
N PRO A 9 -2.92 -9.36 16.86
CA PRO A 9 -2.46 -8.63 18.04
C PRO A 9 -3.62 -8.23 18.95
N GLN A 10 -3.36 -8.14 20.25
CA GLN A 10 -4.37 -7.74 21.22
C GLN A 10 -5.00 -6.39 20.88
N GLY A 11 -6.32 -6.29 20.91
CA GLY A 11 -7.07 -5.10 20.54
C GLY A 11 -7.40 -5.01 19.04
N SER A 12 -6.82 -5.86 18.20
CA SER A 12 -7.13 -5.94 16.77
C SER A 12 -8.39 -6.76 16.52
N ARG A 13 -9.08 -6.46 15.41
CA ARG A 13 -10.30 -7.15 14.99
C ARG A 13 -10.27 -7.44 13.51
N ARG A 14 -10.86 -8.56 13.14
CA ARG A 14 -11.14 -8.92 11.76
C ARG A 14 -12.54 -9.51 11.67
N GLU A 15 -13.30 -9.05 10.70
CA GLU A 15 -14.60 -9.61 10.34
C GLU A 15 -14.56 -10.06 8.89
N CYS A 16 -14.83 -11.33 8.62
CA CYS A 16 -14.86 -11.89 7.28
C CYS A 16 -16.31 -12.19 6.89
N ILE A 17 -16.69 -11.79 5.69
CA ILE A 17 -18.04 -11.92 5.14
C ILE A 17 -17.94 -12.57 3.77
N HIS A 18 -18.63 -13.68 3.61
CA HIS A 18 -18.77 -14.33 2.31
C HIS A 18 -19.83 -13.59 1.47
N LEU A 19 -19.42 -13.02 0.34
CA LEU A 19 -20.33 -12.27 -0.52
C LEU A 19 -20.92 -13.13 -1.65
N TYR A 20 -20.04 -13.81 -2.39
CA TYR A 20 -20.39 -14.70 -3.49
C TYR A 20 -19.42 -15.89 -3.52
N ASN A 21 -19.74 -16.91 -4.33
CA ASN A 21 -18.76 -17.96 -4.58
C ASN A 21 -17.46 -17.34 -5.11
N GLY A 22 -16.35 -17.61 -4.43
CA GLY A 22 -15.04 -17.03 -4.76
C GLY A 22 -14.84 -15.57 -4.36
N ILE A 23 -15.78 -14.88 -3.71
CA ILE A 23 -15.61 -13.47 -3.30
C ILE A 23 -15.89 -13.29 -1.81
N GLU A 24 -14.88 -12.84 -1.07
CA GLU A 24 -14.92 -12.54 0.36
C GLU A 24 -14.53 -11.09 0.64
N LEU A 25 -15.17 -10.52 1.65
CA LEU A 25 -14.87 -9.20 2.20
C LEU A 25 -14.36 -9.36 3.63
N SER A 26 -13.24 -8.75 3.95
CA SER A 26 -12.70 -8.69 5.30
C SER A 26 -12.58 -7.25 5.75
N TYR A 27 -13.17 -6.89 6.89
CA TYR A 27 -12.87 -5.65 7.60
C TYR A 27 -11.72 -5.90 8.56
N VAL A 28 -10.78 -4.97 8.60
CA VAL A 28 -9.55 -5.10 9.39
C VAL A 28 -9.38 -3.84 10.24
N ASP A 29 -9.23 -4.04 11.55
CA ASP A 29 -8.86 -2.99 12.52
C ASP A 29 -7.66 -3.53 13.30
N ILE A 30 -6.46 -3.02 13.01
CA ILE A 30 -5.21 -3.48 13.58
C ILE A 30 -4.69 -2.44 14.56
N VAL A 31 -4.34 -2.92 15.76
CA VAL A 31 -3.63 -2.15 16.78
C VAL A 31 -2.28 -2.83 17.01
N SER A 32 -1.28 -2.40 16.27
CA SER A 32 0.08 -2.94 16.33
C SER A 32 1.02 -2.03 15.56
N ASP A 33 2.32 -2.13 15.82
CA ASP A 33 3.36 -1.47 15.02
C ASP A 33 3.72 -2.27 13.76
N ALA A 34 3.57 -3.61 13.83
CA ALA A 34 3.86 -4.49 12.72
C ALA A 34 3.06 -5.79 12.82
N LEU A 35 2.83 -6.42 11.67
CA LEU A 35 2.17 -7.72 11.56
C LEU A 35 2.86 -8.55 10.48
N PRO A 36 3.49 -9.68 10.82
CA PRO A 36 3.94 -10.65 9.84
C PRO A 36 2.76 -11.19 9.03
N HIS A 37 2.93 -11.30 7.74
CA HIS A 37 1.92 -11.81 6.82
C HIS A 37 2.44 -13.04 6.12
N ARG A 38 2.02 -14.20 6.58
CA ARG A 38 2.37 -15.52 6.05
C ARG A 38 1.14 -16.24 5.58
N HIS A 39 1.18 -16.76 4.39
CA HIS A 39 0.10 -17.54 3.81
C HIS A 39 0.62 -18.36 2.63
N GLU A 40 -0.19 -19.29 2.14
CA GLU A 40 0.10 -20.05 0.94
C GLU A 40 0.12 -19.13 -0.30
N ALA A 41 1.02 -19.42 -1.25
CA ALA A 41 1.12 -18.71 -2.52
C ALA A 41 -0.04 -19.12 -3.44
N LEU A 42 -1.06 -18.28 -3.55
CA LEU A 42 -2.27 -18.52 -4.34
C LEU A 42 -2.37 -17.51 -5.49
N SER A 43 -1.82 -17.84 -6.63
CA SER A 43 -1.82 -16.97 -7.81
C SER A 43 -3.20 -16.74 -8.44
N HIS A 44 -4.21 -17.52 -8.07
CA HIS A 44 -5.58 -17.38 -8.53
C HIS A 44 -6.46 -16.52 -7.60
N ILE A 45 -5.96 -16.12 -6.43
CA ILE A 45 -6.66 -15.24 -5.50
C ILE A 45 -6.10 -13.83 -5.65
N MET A 46 -6.92 -12.94 -6.17
CA MET A 46 -6.63 -11.50 -6.22
C MET A 46 -7.16 -10.82 -4.95
N GLN A 47 -6.39 -9.90 -4.42
CA GLN A 47 -6.79 -9.04 -3.30
C GLN A 47 -6.82 -7.58 -3.70
N VAL A 48 -7.83 -6.88 -3.21
CA VAL A 48 -7.91 -5.41 -3.19
C VAL A 48 -7.88 -4.97 -1.75
N ASN A 49 -6.80 -4.31 -1.34
CA ASN A 49 -6.62 -3.81 0.03
C ASN A 49 -6.80 -2.30 0.05
N TYR A 50 -7.82 -1.83 0.74
CA TYR A 50 -8.14 -0.41 0.89
C TYR A 50 -7.81 0.09 2.29
N CYS A 51 -7.11 1.22 2.37
CA CYS A 51 -6.82 1.92 3.61
C CYS A 51 -7.91 2.97 3.89
N ARG A 52 -8.66 2.79 4.98
CA ARG A 52 -9.66 3.77 5.43
C ARG A 52 -9.08 4.80 6.38
N ALA A 53 -8.22 4.36 7.30
CA ALA A 53 -7.60 5.23 8.30
C ALA A 53 -6.30 4.61 8.81
N GLY A 54 -5.40 5.43 9.32
CA GLY A 54 -4.05 5.04 9.67
C GLY A 54 -3.15 4.99 8.44
N GLN A 55 -2.08 4.23 8.52
CA GLN A 55 -1.15 3.99 7.41
C GLN A 55 -0.66 2.56 7.46
N ALA A 56 -0.44 1.95 6.31
CA ALA A 56 0.26 0.68 6.21
C ALA A 56 1.45 0.82 5.24
N VAL A 57 2.58 0.30 5.67
CA VAL A 57 3.75 0.06 4.83
C VAL A 57 3.90 -1.44 4.69
N TRP A 58 3.75 -1.90 3.48
CA TRP A 58 3.81 -3.32 3.20
C TRP A 58 5.13 -3.66 2.52
N ASN A 59 6.02 -4.28 3.27
CA ASN A 59 7.35 -4.65 2.80
C ASN A 59 7.30 -6.05 2.19
N MET A 60 7.51 -6.12 0.88
CA MET A 60 7.53 -7.35 0.12
C MET A 60 8.87 -8.07 0.26
N ARG A 61 8.87 -9.37 0.11
CA ARG A 61 10.07 -10.23 0.20
C ARG A 61 11.19 -9.81 -0.76
N HIS A 62 10.86 -9.19 -1.88
CA HIS A 62 11.83 -8.77 -2.90
C HIS A 62 12.30 -7.32 -2.75
N GLY A 63 12.07 -6.69 -1.57
CA GLY A 63 12.59 -5.36 -1.23
C GLY A 63 11.78 -4.19 -1.76
N SER A 64 10.65 -4.41 -2.43
CA SER A 64 9.70 -3.34 -2.73
C SER A 64 8.78 -3.10 -1.56
N SER A 65 8.36 -1.85 -1.35
CA SER A 65 7.39 -1.48 -0.33
C SER A 65 6.19 -0.79 -0.97
N VAL A 66 5.00 -1.14 -0.48
CA VAL A 66 3.75 -0.49 -0.87
C VAL A 66 3.27 0.35 0.31
N PHE A 67 3.00 1.62 0.06
CA PHE A 67 2.52 2.57 1.05
C PHE A 67 1.02 2.80 0.82
N LEU A 68 0.21 2.53 1.82
CA LEU A 68 -1.22 2.78 1.78
C LEU A 68 -1.56 3.89 2.79
N ASN A 69 -1.94 5.05 2.26
CA ASN A 69 -2.51 6.15 3.03
C ASN A 69 -4.05 6.07 3.00
N PRO A 70 -4.75 6.81 3.86
CA PRO A 70 -6.21 6.86 3.81
C PRO A 70 -6.73 7.26 2.42
N GLY A 71 -7.58 6.42 1.86
CA GLY A 71 -8.12 6.55 0.51
C GLY A 71 -7.42 5.69 -0.55
N ASP A 72 -6.15 5.31 -0.34
CA ASP A 72 -5.39 4.50 -1.28
C ASP A 72 -5.77 3.01 -1.19
N PHE A 73 -5.50 2.30 -2.28
CA PHE A 73 -5.68 0.86 -2.31
C PHE A 73 -4.65 0.16 -3.20
N SER A 74 -4.42 -1.12 -2.93
CA SER A 74 -3.56 -1.98 -3.74
C SER A 74 -4.34 -3.14 -4.34
N VAL A 75 -3.89 -3.62 -5.51
CA VAL A 75 -4.40 -4.82 -6.15
C VAL A 75 -3.23 -5.74 -6.47
N HIS A 76 -3.31 -7.01 -6.07
CA HIS A 76 -2.29 -8.01 -6.32
C HIS A 76 -2.86 -9.42 -6.13
N THR A 77 -2.11 -10.42 -6.50
CA THR A 77 -2.42 -11.83 -6.19
C THR A 77 -1.65 -12.32 -4.95
N LEU A 78 -2.19 -13.31 -4.25
CA LEU A 78 -1.62 -13.80 -2.98
C LEU A 78 -0.24 -14.49 -3.11
N ASP A 79 0.20 -14.84 -4.29
CA ASP A 79 1.56 -15.37 -4.49
C ASP A 79 2.67 -14.32 -4.37
N VAL A 80 2.31 -13.04 -4.52
CA VAL A 80 3.27 -11.92 -4.47
C VAL A 80 3.65 -11.54 -3.04
N CYS A 81 2.77 -11.78 -2.10
CA CYS A 81 2.87 -11.26 -0.74
C CYS A 81 3.15 -12.30 0.34
N THR A 82 3.48 -13.52 -0.05
CA THR A 82 3.92 -14.57 0.89
C THR A 82 5.17 -14.13 1.66
N ASP A 83 5.22 -14.38 2.96
CA ASP A 83 6.33 -13.98 3.85
C ASP A 83 6.65 -12.47 3.79
N SER A 84 5.64 -11.62 3.78
CA SER A 84 5.76 -10.17 3.83
C SER A 84 5.59 -9.63 5.25
N LEU A 85 5.88 -8.35 5.43
CA LEU A 85 5.71 -7.65 6.70
C LEU A 85 4.91 -6.37 6.50
N PHE A 86 3.76 -6.29 7.17
CA PHE A 86 3.07 -5.02 7.36
C PHE A 86 3.68 -4.25 8.53
N GLN A 87 3.94 -2.98 8.32
CA GLN A 87 4.28 -2.02 9.37
C GLN A 87 3.17 -0.97 9.43
N PHE A 88 2.81 -0.58 10.63
CA PHE A 88 1.79 0.44 10.89
C PHE A 88 2.41 1.61 11.64
N PRO A 89 2.96 2.60 10.94
CA PRO A 89 3.74 3.69 11.54
C PRO A 89 2.97 4.49 12.59
N THR A 90 1.63 4.51 12.52
CA THR A 90 0.76 5.17 13.49
C THR A 90 0.30 4.25 14.64
N GLY A 91 0.76 2.99 14.67
CA GLY A 91 0.30 1.98 15.63
C GLY A 91 -1.15 1.50 15.39
N GLN A 92 -1.81 2.02 14.37
CA GLN A 92 -3.21 1.67 14.03
C GLN A 92 -3.41 1.65 12.52
N TYR A 93 -4.21 0.70 12.06
CA TYR A 93 -4.66 0.61 10.67
C TYR A 93 -6.10 0.13 10.62
N ARG A 94 -6.92 0.80 9.83
CA ARG A 94 -8.29 0.37 9.52
C ARG A 94 -8.48 0.32 8.03
N GLY A 95 -9.04 -0.79 7.56
CA GLY A 95 -9.25 -0.95 6.14
C GLY A 95 -10.22 -2.08 5.85
N LEU A 96 -10.31 -2.41 4.59
CA LEU A 96 -10.97 -3.61 4.12
C LEU A 96 -10.12 -4.30 3.06
N THR A 97 -10.30 -5.60 2.95
CA THR A 97 -9.74 -6.44 1.90
C THR A 97 -10.87 -7.15 1.17
N VAL A 98 -10.91 -7.03 -0.13
CA VAL A 98 -11.75 -7.87 -0.99
C VAL A 98 -10.86 -8.94 -1.60
N SER A 99 -11.16 -10.21 -1.32
CA SER A 99 -10.47 -11.36 -1.90
C SER A 99 -11.35 -11.98 -2.98
N VAL A 100 -10.80 -12.17 -4.17
CA VAL A 100 -11.51 -12.64 -5.37
C VAL A 100 -10.78 -13.84 -5.96
N ASP A 101 -11.45 -14.98 -6.01
CA ASP A 101 -10.99 -16.10 -6.85
C ASP A 101 -11.21 -15.76 -8.31
N LEU A 102 -10.13 -15.53 -9.02
CA LEU A 102 -10.18 -15.11 -10.43
C LEU A 102 -10.86 -16.16 -11.34
N ARG A 103 -10.92 -17.42 -10.92
CA ARG A 103 -11.58 -18.49 -11.65
C ARG A 103 -13.12 -18.37 -11.60
N GLU A 104 -13.64 -17.71 -10.58
CA GLU A 104 -15.08 -17.58 -10.29
C GLU A 104 -15.67 -16.24 -10.74
N VAL A 105 -14.86 -15.29 -11.25
CA VAL A 105 -15.33 -13.95 -11.68
C VAL A 105 -16.39 -14.04 -12.76
N ALA A 106 -16.19 -14.87 -13.77
CA ALA A 106 -17.13 -15.05 -14.88
C ALA A 106 -18.43 -15.77 -14.48
N ALA A 107 -18.48 -16.38 -13.28
CA ALA A 107 -19.72 -16.97 -12.74
C ALA A 107 -20.70 -15.90 -12.24
N GLN A 108 -20.28 -14.65 -12.09
CA GLN A 108 -21.16 -13.54 -11.74
C GLN A 108 -21.85 -12.98 -13.00
N PRO A 109 -23.19 -13.10 -13.13
CA PRO A 109 -23.88 -12.75 -14.37
C PRO A 109 -23.60 -11.32 -14.85
N LEU A 110 -23.61 -10.35 -13.95
CA LEU A 110 -23.36 -8.94 -14.26
C LEU A 110 -21.95 -8.73 -14.82
N LEU A 111 -20.94 -9.41 -14.28
CA LEU A 111 -19.56 -9.28 -14.75
C LEU A 111 -19.38 -9.99 -16.09
N ALA A 112 -20.00 -11.15 -16.27
CA ALA A 112 -19.99 -11.90 -17.53
C ALA A 112 -20.65 -11.10 -18.67
N GLU A 113 -21.81 -10.48 -18.44
CA GLU A 113 -22.48 -9.59 -19.39
C GLU A 113 -21.60 -8.39 -19.79
N ALA A 114 -20.81 -7.86 -18.85
CA ALA A 114 -19.85 -6.80 -19.09
C ALA A 114 -18.52 -7.26 -19.74
N GLY A 115 -18.38 -8.57 -20.03
CA GLY A 115 -17.15 -9.15 -20.59
C GLY A 115 -15.97 -9.18 -19.61
N ILE A 116 -16.24 -9.11 -18.30
CA ILE A 116 -15.20 -9.09 -17.27
C ILE A 116 -14.89 -10.52 -16.83
N SER A 117 -13.64 -10.92 -17.02
CA SER A 117 -13.12 -12.20 -16.60
C SER A 117 -12.00 -12.03 -15.57
N GLY A 118 -11.68 -13.11 -14.86
CA GLY A 118 -10.52 -13.12 -13.96
C GLY A 118 -9.20 -12.97 -14.71
N GLU A 119 -9.11 -13.43 -15.96
CA GLU A 119 -7.95 -13.26 -16.82
C GLU A 119 -7.72 -11.77 -17.15
N LEU A 120 -8.78 -11.04 -17.54
CA LEU A 120 -8.71 -9.60 -17.78
C LEU A 120 -8.19 -8.84 -16.55
N LEU A 121 -8.72 -9.15 -15.37
CA LEU A 121 -8.27 -8.50 -14.12
C LEU A 121 -6.82 -8.88 -13.79
N ARG A 122 -6.43 -10.13 -14.01
CA ARG A 122 -5.06 -10.60 -13.81
C ARG A 122 -4.08 -9.89 -14.75
N GLU A 123 -4.37 -9.84 -16.03
CA GLU A 123 -3.54 -9.17 -17.04
C GLU A 123 -3.36 -7.69 -16.72
N LYS A 124 -4.42 -7.06 -16.22
CA LYS A 124 -4.41 -5.64 -15.92
C LYS A 124 -3.61 -5.29 -14.68
N PHE A 125 -3.72 -6.05 -13.59
CA PHE A 125 -3.18 -5.67 -12.28
C PHE A 125 -2.10 -6.59 -11.72
N CYS A 126 -2.04 -7.84 -12.16
CA CYS A 126 -1.28 -8.89 -11.47
C CYS A 126 -0.22 -9.58 -12.33
N LEU A 127 0.13 -9.01 -13.50
CA LEU A 127 1.20 -9.57 -14.33
C LEU A 127 2.57 -9.43 -13.66
N ASP A 128 3.43 -10.43 -13.86
CA ASP A 128 4.83 -10.49 -13.43
C ASP A 128 5.04 -10.30 -11.91
N GLY A 129 4.08 -10.73 -11.11
CA GLY A 129 4.22 -10.66 -9.66
C GLY A 129 4.27 -9.23 -9.11
N ALA A 130 3.64 -8.27 -9.79
CA ALA A 130 3.58 -6.90 -9.31
C ALA A 130 2.40 -6.65 -8.39
N VAL A 131 2.56 -5.65 -7.53
CA VAL A 131 1.48 -5.03 -6.79
C VAL A 131 1.08 -3.76 -7.52
N ALA A 132 -0.16 -3.66 -7.94
CA ALA A 132 -0.72 -2.42 -8.46
C ALA A 132 -1.09 -1.53 -7.28
N PHE A 133 -0.56 -0.32 -7.27
CA PHE A 133 -0.94 0.74 -6.33
C PHE A 133 -1.81 1.76 -7.03
N LEU A 134 -2.92 2.13 -6.40
CA LEU A 134 -3.86 3.12 -6.91
C LEU A 134 -4.14 4.18 -5.83
N GLU A 135 -3.89 5.44 -6.19
CA GLU A 135 -4.28 6.57 -5.36
C GLU A 135 -5.80 6.71 -5.35
N GLY A 136 -6.34 7.06 -4.18
CA GLY A 136 -7.77 7.31 -4.03
C GLY A 136 -8.23 8.53 -4.86
N ASN A 137 -9.43 8.42 -5.43
CA ASN A 137 -10.11 9.51 -6.11
C ASN A 137 -11.59 9.57 -5.69
N GLU A 138 -12.33 10.58 -6.14
CA GLU A 138 -13.74 10.75 -5.76
C GLU A 138 -14.60 9.51 -6.03
N GLN A 139 -14.38 8.83 -7.14
CA GLN A 139 -15.12 7.62 -7.51
C GLN A 139 -14.77 6.46 -6.58
N THR A 140 -13.48 6.21 -6.31
CA THR A 140 -13.05 5.13 -5.40
C THR A 140 -13.49 5.40 -3.97
N VAL A 141 -13.42 6.65 -3.51
CA VAL A 141 -13.95 7.06 -2.19
C VAL A 141 -15.46 6.74 -2.10
N SER A 142 -16.25 7.02 -3.15
CA SER A 142 -17.67 6.69 -3.20
C SER A 142 -17.91 5.18 -3.14
N ILE A 143 -17.15 4.39 -3.90
CA ILE A 143 -17.26 2.93 -3.90
C ILE A 143 -16.94 2.37 -2.51
N PHE A 144 -15.78 2.71 -1.95
CA PHE A 144 -15.31 2.16 -0.68
C PHE A 144 -16.12 2.64 0.52
N SER A 145 -16.61 3.89 0.53
CA SER A 145 -17.49 4.36 1.60
C SER A 145 -18.80 3.59 1.67
N GLY A 146 -19.31 3.11 0.54
CA GLY A 146 -20.53 2.31 0.47
C GLY A 146 -20.46 0.93 1.13
N PHE A 147 -19.27 0.44 1.47
CA PHE A 147 -19.13 -0.79 2.27
C PHE A 147 -19.44 -0.58 3.76
N TYR A 148 -19.57 0.67 4.22
CA TYR A 148 -19.75 1.04 5.62
C TYR A 148 -21.07 1.78 5.85
N GLY A 149 -21.52 1.77 7.11
CA GLY A 149 -22.65 2.62 7.55
C GLY A 149 -24.03 2.18 7.08
N GLN A 150 -24.18 0.98 6.55
CA GLN A 150 -25.47 0.46 6.12
C GLN A 150 -26.27 -0.12 7.30
N PRO A 151 -27.62 0.00 7.29
CA PRO A 151 -28.46 -0.70 8.25
C PRO A 151 -28.21 -2.21 8.22
N GLU A 152 -28.26 -2.86 9.38
CA GLU A 152 -27.89 -4.28 9.54
C GLU A 152 -28.61 -5.21 8.56
N ASN A 153 -29.92 -5.01 8.36
CA ASN A 153 -30.74 -5.80 7.43
C ASN A 153 -30.41 -5.58 5.95
N LEU A 154 -29.72 -4.49 5.60
CA LEU A 154 -29.30 -4.16 4.24
C LEU A 154 -27.79 -4.28 4.01
N ARG A 155 -27.04 -4.54 5.06
CA ARG A 155 -25.57 -4.57 5.02
C ARG A 155 -25.04 -5.54 3.97
N LEU A 156 -25.46 -6.80 4.01
CA LEU A 156 -25.01 -7.80 3.05
C LEU A 156 -25.41 -7.51 1.59
N PRO A 157 -26.66 -7.12 1.28
CA PRO A 157 -27.05 -6.71 -0.07
C PRO A 157 -26.20 -5.54 -0.60
N TYR A 158 -25.96 -4.51 0.22
CA TYR A 158 -25.12 -3.37 -0.20
C TYR A 158 -23.67 -3.78 -0.43
N GLN A 159 -23.07 -4.60 0.41
CA GLN A 159 -21.72 -5.11 0.23
C GLN A 159 -21.58 -5.93 -1.05
N ARG A 160 -22.61 -6.71 -1.40
CA ARG A 160 -22.68 -7.47 -2.66
C ARG A 160 -22.72 -6.54 -3.88
N LEU A 161 -23.51 -5.48 -3.83
CA LEU A 161 -23.56 -4.47 -4.91
C LEU A 161 -22.20 -3.76 -5.03
N LYS A 162 -21.62 -3.35 -3.90
CA LYS A 162 -20.37 -2.58 -3.90
C LYS A 162 -19.17 -3.38 -4.38
N VAL A 163 -19.10 -4.68 -4.13
CA VAL A 163 -18.02 -5.49 -4.68
C VAL A 163 -18.13 -5.65 -6.20
N LEU A 164 -19.34 -5.78 -6.74
CA LEU A 164 -19.53 -5.82 -8.19
C LEU A 164 -19.17 -4.46 -8.82
N GLU A 165 -19.61 -3.36 -8.21
CA GLU A 165 -19.23 -2.00 -8.65
C GLU A 165 -17.71 -1.80 -8.63
N LEU A 166 -17.02 -2.29 -7.58
CA LEU A 166 -15.56 -2.25 -7.49
C LEU A 166 -14.90 -3.02 -8.65
N LEU A 167 -15.37 -4.23 -8.94
CA LEU A 167 -14.82 -5.04 -10.03
C LEU A 167 -15.09 -4.43 -11.41
N LEU A 168 -16.28 -3.83 -11.62
CA LEU A 168 -16.59 -3.05 -12.82
C LEU A 168 -15.67 -1.83 -12.96
N TYR A 169 -15.47 -1.09 -11.87
CA TYR A 169 -14.53 0.03 -11.83
C TYR A 169 -13.11 -0.40 -12.19
N LEU A 170 -12.61 -1.47 -11.57
CA LEU A 170 -11.27 -2.01 -11.85
C LEU A 170 -11.13 -2.41 -13.32
N ALA A 171 -12.13 -3.07 -13.88
CA ALA A 171 -12.11 -3.45 -15.30
C ALA A 171 -12.13 -2.23 -16.24
N GLY A 172 -12.92 -1.20 -15.91
CA GLY A 172 -13.08 0.01 -16.73
C GLY A 172 -11.99 1.07 -16.53
N THR A 173 -11.24 1.05 -15.40
CA THR A 173 -10.21 2.06 -15.14
C THR A 173 -9.08 2.00 -16.17
N GLY A 174 -8.54 3.15 -16.55
CA GLY A 174 -7.39 3.26 -17.46
C GLY A 174 -6.05 2.87 -16.81
N TYR A 175 -6.07 2.11 -15.70
CA TYR A 175 -4.84 1.60 -15.11
C TYR A 175 -4.09 0.75 -16.13
N GLN A 176 -2.95 1.25 -16.55
CA GLN A 176 -1.97 0.48 -17.31
C GLN A 176 -0.74 0.33 -16.43
N LYS A 177 -0.20 -0.87 -16.37
CA LYS A 177 1.06 -1.13 -15.68
C LYS A 177 2.15 -0.37 -16.43
N GLN A 178 2.46 0.83 -15.97
CA GLN A 178 3.47 1.70 -16.58
C GLN A 178 4.88 1.06 -16.61
N LEU A 179 5.10 0.00 -15.84
CA LEU A 179 6.35 -0.76 -15.83
C LEU A 179 6.69 -1.39 -17.20
N ALA A 180 5.68 -1.76 -17.99
CA ALA A 180 5.89 -2.33 -19.31
C ALA A 180 6.50 -1.33 -20.33
N GLU A 181 6.42 -0.03 -20.04
CA GLU A 181 6.97 1.03 -20.88
C GLU A 181 8.46 1.29 -20.62
N TYR A 182 9.03 0.73 -19.53
CA TYR A 182 10.41 0.97 -19.16
C TYR A 182 11.27 -0.26 -19.45
N PRO A 183 12.43 -0.09 -20.13
CA PRO A 183 13.41 -1.15 -20.28
C PRO A 183 13.84 -1.71 -18.92
N ALA A 184 14.12 -3.01 -18.86
CA ALA A 184 14.54 -3.68 -17.62
C ALA A 184 15.75 -2.99 -16.97
N GLU A 185 16.68 -2.52 -17.76
CA GLU A 185 17.87 -1.74 -17.33
C GLU A 185 17.47 -0.44 -16.61
N GLN A 186 16.43 0.26 -17.10
CA GLN A 186 15.96 1.48 -16.45
C GLN A 186 15.27 1.17 -15.10
N LEU A 187 14.53 0.07 -15.04
CA LEU A 187 13.92 -0.37 -13.78
C LEU A 187 14.97 -0.75 -12.74
N GLU A 188 16.07 -1.37 -13.16
CA GLU A 188 17.19 -1.68 -12.28
C GLU A 188 17.85 -0.41 -11.74
N VAL A 189 18.10 0.58 -12.60
CA VAL A 189 18.59 1.90 -12.20
C VAL A 189 17.66 2.56 -11.16
N ILE A 190 16.35 2.45 -11.33
CA ILE A 190 15.38 3.00 -10.37
C ILE A 190 15.49 2.28 -9.00
N ARG A 191 15.72 0.96 -8.99
CA ARG A 191 15.96 0.20 -7.74
C ARG A 191 17.27 0.60 -7.08
N GLU A 192 18.35 0.73 -7.84
CA GLU A 192 19.64 1.20 -7.31
C GLU A 192 19.55 2.59 -6.70
N ILE A 193 18.85 3.52 -7.35
CA ILE A 193 18.58 4.87 -6.83
C ILE A 193 17.83 4.78 -5.48
N HIS A 194 16.78 3.99 -5.43
CA HIS A 194 16.01 3.77 -4.20
C HIS A 194 16.91 3.25 -3.07
N ASP A 195 17.67 2.20 -3.32
CA ASP A 195 18.55 1.59 -2.31
C ASP A 195 19.66 2.53 -1.84
N GLN A 196 20.22 3.34 -2.75
CA GLN A 196 21.18 4.39 -2.41
C GLN A 196 20.56 5.43 -1.47
N LEU A 197 19.35 5.89 -1.79
CA LEU A 197 18.65 6.91 -0.99
C LEU A 197 18.26 6.40 0.39
N LEU A 198 17.91 5.12 0.52
CA LEU A 198 17.63 4.51 1.83
C LEU A 198 18.89 4.29 2.66
N ARG A 199 20.02 3.95 2.04
CA ARG A 199 21.31 3.78 2.75
C ARG A 199 21.89 5.11 3.25
N HIS A 200 21.55 6.22 2.59
CA HIS A 200 22.09 7.56 2.87
C HIS A 200 20.97 8.58 3.09
N MET A 201 20.01 8.24 3.95
CA MET A 201 18.85 9.10 4.24
C MET A 201 19.22 10.45 4.86
N GLU A 202 20.37 10.53 5.52
CA GLU A 202 20.91 11.77 6.08
C GLU A 202 21.28 12.78 5.01
N ARG A 203 21.60 12.30 3.79
CA ARG A 203 21.99 13.16 2.66
C ARG A 203 20.75 13.60 1.88
N ARG A 204 20.71 14.88 1.54
CA ARG A 204 19.78 15.41 0.54
C ARG A 204 20.39 15.23 -0.85
N VAL A 205 19.70 14.50 -1.69
CA VAL A 205 20.07 14.32 -3.09
C VAL A 205 18.94 14.88 -3.95
N THR A 206 19.29 15.67 -4.96
CA THR A 206 18.32 16.25 -5.90
C THR A 206 18.05 15.30 -7.07
N ILE A 207 16.92 15.50 -7.75
CA ILE A 207 16.59 14.77 -8.98
C ILE A 207 17.67 14.98 -10.04
N GLU A 208 18.20 16.19 -10.14
CA GLU A 208 19.23 16.58 -11.08
C GLU A 208 20.57 15.88 -10.82
N GLU A 209 20.93 15.67 -9.54
CA GLU A 209 22.11 14.90 -9.15
C GLU A 209 21.96 13.43 -9.51
N LEU A 210 20.81 12.82 -9.17
CA LEU A 210 20.53 11.42 -9.52
C LEU A 210 20.49 11.22 -11.03
N SER A 211 19.85 12.12 -11.75
CA SER A 211 19.78 12.08 -13.22
C SER A 211 21.17 12.11 -13.88
N ARG A 212 22.07 12.94 -13.36
CA ARG A 212 23.47 13.00 -13.84
C ARG A 212 24.25 11.75 -13.45
N GLN A 213 24.09 11.28 -12.21
CA GLN A 213 24.82 10.12 -11.69
C GLN A 213 24.46 8.85 -12.45
N TYR A 214 23.19 8.65 -12.75
CA TYR A 214 22.66 7.44 -13.37
C TYR A 214 22.35 7.59 -14.86
N LEU A 215 22.71 8.72 -15.46
CA LEU A 215 22.50 9.02 -16.88
C LEU A 215 21.06 8.83 -17.35
N ILE A 216 20.10 9.12 -16.48
CA ILE A 216 18.65 9.03 -16.74
C ILE A 216 18.03 10.43 -16.80
N ASN A 217 17.14 10.65 -17.76
CA ASN A 217 16.43 11.93 -17.86
C ASN A 217 15.57 12.20 -16.60
N PRO A 218 15.55 13.45 -16.05
CA PRO A 218 14.77 13.79 -14.86
C PRO A 218 13.28 13.46 -14.96
N THR A 219 12.68 13.63 -16.12
CA THR A 219 11.26 13.30 -16.35
C THR A 219 11.05 11.79 -16.31
N THR A 220 11.90 11.03 -16.99
CA THR A 220 11.89 9.57 -16.98
C THR A 220 12.13 9.04 -15.57
N LEU A 221 13.11 9.59 -14.84
CA LEU A 221 13.37 9.20 -13.44
C LEU A 221 12.13 9.37 -12.56
N LYS A 222 11.48 10.54 -12.61
CA LYS A 222 10.27 10.80 -11.81
C LYS A 222 9.13 9.85 -12.16
N ALA A 223 8.88 9.65 -13.45
CA ALA A 223 7.79 8.80 -13.93
C ALA A 223 8.05 7.31 -13.62
N ALA A 224 9.26 6.81 -13.92
CA ALA A 224 9.62 5.43 -13.64
C ALA A 224 9.67 5.14 -12.13
N PHE A 225 10.19 6.07 -11.33
CA PHE A 225 10.17 5.92 -9.87
C PHE A 225 8.74 5.85 -9.32
N LYS A 226 7.84 6.74 -9.78
CA LYS A 226 6.42 6.68 -9.40
C LYS A 226 5.76 5.39 -9.89
N ALA A 227 6.09 4.90 -11.08
CA ALA A 227 5.56 3.65 -11.60
C ALA A 227 6.01 2.42 -10.79
N VAL A 228 7.27 2.41 -10.31
CA VAL A 228 7.82 1.29 -9.51
C VAL A 228 7.32 1.32 -8.08
N TYR A 229 7.32 2.51 -7.44
CA TYR A 229 7.10 2.66 -5.99
C TYR A 229 5.75 3.28 -5.63
N GLY A 230 4.88 3.59 -6.59
CA GLY A 230 3.54 4.14 -6.36
C GLY A 230 3.50 5.60 -5.90
N ALA A 231 4.63 6.19 -5.54
CA ALA A 231 4.73 7.55 -5.00
C ALA A 231 5.85 8.35 -5.67
N SER A 232 5.79 9.69 -5.59
CA SER A 232 6.91 10.51 -6.03
C SER A 232 8.16 10.22 -5.18
N LEU A 233 9.34 10.32 -5.76
CA LEU A 233 10.62 10.12 -5.06
C LEU A 233 10.69 10.94 -3.76
N ALA A 234 10.28 12.20 -3.79
CA ALA A 234 10.29 13.06 -2.61
C ALA A 234 9.34 12.59 -1.50
N SER A 235 8.11 12.18 -1.88
CA SER A 235 7.13 11.66 -0.95
C SER A 235 7.58 10.34 -0.32
N HIS A 236 8.09 9.43 -1.15
CA HIS A 236 8.60 8.12 -0.74
C HIS A 236 9.75 8.25 0.27
N ILE A 237 10.76 9.07 -0.04
CA ILE A 237 11.89 9.29 0.88
C ILE A 237 11.46 10.04 2.14
N LYS A 238 10.51 11.02 2.05
CA LYS A 238 9.93 11.67 3.23
C LYS A 238 9.34 10.63 4.18
N GLN A 239 8.62 9.67 3.66
CA GLN A 239 7.99 8.63 4.47
C GLN A 239 9.04 7.75 5.17
N HIS A 240 10.03 7.22 4.45
CA HIS A 240 11.10 6.43 5.05
C HIS A 240 11.87 7.19 6.14
N ARG A 241 12.12 8.50 5.94
CA ARG A 241 12.70 9.36 6.97
C ARG A 241 11.83 9.46 8.21
N MET A 242 10.51 9.54 8.04
CA MET A 242 9.57 9.59 9.17
C MET A 242 9.52 8.27 9.94
N GLU A 243 9.52 7.14 9.25
CA GLU A 243 9.57 5.82 9.86
C GLU A 243 10.87 5.59 10.63
N GLN A 244 12.00 5.97 10.03
CA GLN A 244 13.29 5.91 10.71
C GLN A 244 13.32 6.83 11.94
N ALA A 245 12.77 8.05 11.85
CA ALA A 245 12.66 8.95 12.98
C ALA A 245 11.79 8.33 14.11
N ALA A 246 10.67 7.73 13.75
CA ALA A 246 9.79 7.05 14.70
C ALA A 246 10.49 5.88 15.40
N ARG A 247 11.27 5.09 14.65
CA ARG A 247 12.09 4.01 15.20
C ARG A 247 13.14 4.54 16.17
N LEU A 248 13.94 5.55 15.76
CA LEU A 248 14.96 6.15 16.61
C LEU A 248 14.38 6.78 17.89
N LEU A 249 13.18 7.35 17.82
CA LEU A 249 12.48 7.90 18.99
C LEU A 249 12.13 6.81 20.01
N ARG A 250 11.81 5.60 19.59
CA ARG A 250 11.43 4.48 20.46
C ARG A 250 12.62 3.68 20.98
N GLU A 251 13.62 3.49 20.12
CA GLU A 251 14.72 2.56 20.38
C GLU A 251 15.96 3.23 20.98
N THR A 252 16.00 4.58 21.00
CA THR A 252 17.20 5.32 21.45
C THR A 252 16.84 6.55 22.30
N ASP A 253 17.82 6.99 23.09
CA ASP A 253 17.75 8.25 23.86
C ASP A 253 18.24 9.48 23.06
N MET A 254 18.42 9.36 21.74
CA MET A 254 18.91 10.47 20.92
C MET A 254 17.98 11.68 21.06
N SER A 255 18.56 12.89 21.10
CA SER A 255 17.76 14.11 21.07
C SER A 255 17.00 14.24 19.75
N VAL A 256 15.84 14.93 19.76
CA VAL A 256 15.07 15.17 18.53
C VAL A 256 15.89 15.92 17.48
N ALA A 257 16.83 16.76 17.91
CA ALA A 257 17.77 17.46 17.03
C ALA A 257 18.75 16.47 16.36
N ALA A 258 19.31 15.52 17.13
CA ALA A 258 20.21 14.50 16.61
C ALA A 258 19.46 13.55 15.63
N ILE A 259 18.22 13.18 15.97
CA ILE A 259 17.38 12.39 15.07
C ILE A 259 17.10 13.17 13.77
N ALA A 260 16.82 14.48 13.85
CA ALA A 260 16.59 15.30 12.66
C ALA A 260 17.78 15.21 11.69
N GLN A 261 19.00 15.35 12.19
CA GLN A 261 20.22 15.22 11.40
C GLN A 261 20.38 13.80 10.82
N ALA A 262 20.17 12.78 11.65
CA ALA A 262 20.32 11.38 11.23
C ALA A 262 19.35 10.99 10.10
N VAL A 263 18.16 11.61 10.04
CA VAL A 263 17.16 11.34 8.99
C VAL A 263 17.12 12.44 7.91
N GLY A 264 18.15 13.29 7.83
CA GLY A 264 18.32 14.25 6.73
C GLY A 264 17.44 15.50 6.81
N TYR A 265 17.03 15.92 8.02
CA TYR A 265 16.38 17.21 8.25
C TYR A 265 17.36 18.25 8.78
N GLU A 266 17.30 19.46 8.23
CA GLU A 266 18.21 20.56 8.61
C GLU A 266 18.01 21.04 10.05
N SER A 267 16.82 20.85 10.60
CA SER A 267 16.50 21.29 11.96
C SER A 267 15.44 20.42 12.63
N GLN A 268 15.47 20.43 13.95
CA GLN A 268 14.43 19.80 14.79
C GLN A 268 13.03 20.34 14.45
N SER A 269 12.89 21.62 14.13
CA SER A 269 11.57 22.23 13.81
C SER A 269 11.00 21.67 12.52
N LYS A 270 11.83 21.53 11.47
CA LYS A 270 11.42 20.93 10.20
C LYS A 270 11.05 19.45 10.36
N LEU A 271 11.83 18.68 11.12
CA LEU A 271 11.47 17.31 11.46
C LEU A 271 10.14 17.25 12.22
N SER A 272 9.97 18.08 13.27
CA SER A 272 8.76 18.07 14.11
C SER A 272 7.49 18.40 13.32
N ALA A 273 7.58 19.32 12.37
CA ALA A 273 6.47 19.66 11.49
C ALA A 273 6.10 18.47 10.57
N ALA A 274 7.09 17.87 9.90
CA ALA A 274 6.88 16.73 9.03
C ALA A 274 6.40 15.49 9.81
N PHE A 275 6.92 15.28 11.01
CA PHE A 275 6.53 14.17 11.88
C PHE A 275 5.08 14.32 12.36
N LYS A 276 4.68 15.53 12.78
CA LYS A 276 3.30 15.83 13.17
C LYS A 276 2.32 15.65 12.00
N GLU A 277 2.73 16.03 10.78
CA GLU A 277 1.93 15.79 9.57
C GLU A 277 1.71 14.29 9.33
N SER A 278 2.76 13.46 9.51
CA SER A 278 2.70 12.01 9.24
C SER A 278 2.04 11.20 10.35
N PHE A 279 2.31 11.53 11.63
CA PHE A 279 1.89 10.73 12.80
C PHE A 279 0.83 11.41 13.68
N GLN A 280 0.41 12.64 13.33
CA GLN A 280 -0.58 13.45 14.07
C GLN A 280 -0.19 13.78 15.53
N VAL A 281 1.07 13.53 15.91
CA VAL A 281 1.63 13.83 17.23
C VAL A 281 3.04 14.39 17.10
N LEU A 282 3.51 15.11 18.09
CA LEU A 282 4.88 15.62 18.11
C LEU A 282 5.89 14.51 18.45
N PRO A 283 7.16 14.56 17.98
CA PRO A 283 8.19 13.56 18.28
C PRO A 283 8.36 13.30 19.78
N ARG A 284 8.29 14.35 20.61
CA ARG A 284 8.42 14.19 22.06
C ARG A 284 7.25 13.45 22.71
N GLU A 285 6.06 13.60 22.17
CA GLU A 285 4.85 12.90 22.63
C GLU A 285 4.88 11.44 22.19
N TYR A 286 5.33 11.20 20.95
CA TYR A 286 5.49 9.87 20.39
C TYR A 286 6.49 9.00 21.19
N ARG A 287 7.61 9.58 21.66
CA ARG A 287 8.60 8.90 22.52
C ARG A 287 8.03 8.43 23.86
N LYS A 288 7.00 9.09 24.38
CA LYS A 288 6.40 8.76 25.69
C LYS A 288 5.36 7.66 25.63
N ARG A 289 4.97 7.24 24.42
CA ARG A 289 4.01 6.17 24.18
C ARG A 289 4.71 4.82 24.18
#